data_cd7c98ea858c4f23332b763bd27ae32e
#
_entry.id   cd7c98ea858c4f23332b763bd27ae32e
#
_cell.length_a   1.000
_cell.length_b   1.000
_cell.length_c   1.000
_cell.angle_alpha   90.00
_cell.angle_beta   90.00
_cell.angle_gamma   90.00
#
_symmetry.space_group_name_H-M   'P 1'
#
loop_
_entity.id
_entity.type
_entity.pdbx_description
1 polymer ?
#
loop_
_entity_poly.entity_id
_entity_poly.type
_entity_poly.pdbx_seq_one_letter_code
_entity_poly.pdbx_strand_id
1 'polypeptide(L)'
;MERVRFITHRGKRVLLIDHAGSTPDEIRRTMDEVERVVTSEPPNSLLTLSDFTGTEFDKTAADRMKVVAAKDRPHVRRAALVGAESIPDVYYHNLESFSARHFPKFKTREEALDWLTGEDTEAAAS
;
A
#
# COMPACT_ATOMS: atom_id res chain seq x y z
N MET A 1 11.78 -10.99 -10.34
CA MET A 1 11.74 -9.61 -9.84
C MET A 1 11.04 -9.55 -8.51
N GLU A 2 11.65 -8.93 -7.54
CA GLU A 2 11.08 -8.83 -6.21
C GLU A 2 10.12 -7.64 -6.13
N ARG A 3 8.84 -7.91 -5.90
CA ARG A 3 7.81 -6.87 -5.86
C ARG A 3 7.56 -6.32 -4.46
N VAL A 4 7.98 -7.03 -3.44
CA VAL A 4 7.79 -6.60 -2.04
C VAL A 4 9.18 -6.52 -1.41
N ARG A 5 9.62 -5.31 -1.07
CA ARG A 5 10.95 -5.12 -0.49
C ARG A 5 11.01 -3.87 0.38
N PHE A 6 11.92 -3.88 1.33
CA PHE A 6 12.19 -2.69 2.13
C PHE A 6 13.17 -1.78 1.42
N ILE A 7 12.88 -0.48 1.46
CA ILE A 7 13.77 0.58 1.00
C ILE A 7 13.95 1.57 2.13
N THR A 8 14.98 2.42 2.04
CA THR A 8 15.22 3.47 3.02
C THR A 8 15.08 4.83 2.36
N HIS A 9 14.33 5.74 3.00
CA HIS A 9 14.15 7.10 2.53
C HIS A 9 14.26 8.04 3.72
N ARG A 10 15.17 9.00 3.65
CA ARG A 10 15.43 9.94 4.75
C ARG A 10 15.68 9.23 6.08
N GLY A 11 16.41 8.14 6.04
CA GLY A 11 16.77 7.36 7.22
C GLY A 11 15.65 6.48 7.77
N LYS A 12 14.47 6.45 7.14
CA LYS A 12 13.34 5.63 7.58
C LYS A 12 13.09 4.47 6.63
N ARG A 13 12.75 3.32 7.18
CA ARG A 13 12.46 2.11 6.42
C ARG A 13 11.02 2.16 5.91
N VAL A 14 10.85 1.88 4.62
CA VAL A 14 9.54 1.84 3.96
C VAL A 14 9.41 0.52 3.21
N LEU A 15 8.26 -0.13 3.34
CA LEU A 15 7.96 -1.32 2.55
C LEU A 15 7.41 -0.87 1.20
N LEU A 16 8.16 -1.14 0.14
CA LEU A 16 7.70 -0.88 -1.23
C LEU A 16 6.97 -2.11 -1.75
N ILE A 17 5.73 -1.90 -2.16
CA ILE A 17 4.88 -2.94 -2.75
C ILE A 17 4.66 -2.54 -4.21
N ASP A 18 5.39 -3.18 -5.11
CA ASP A 18 5.42 -2.81 -6.52
C ASP A 18 4.47 -3.68 -7.34
N HIS A 19 3.27 -3.15 -7.59
CA HIS A 19 2.28 -3.80 -8.46
C HIS A 19 2.36 -3.29 -9.90
N ALA A 20 3.30 -2.42 -10.24
CA ALA A 20 3.34 -1.79 -11.57
C ALA A 20 3.30 -2.84 -12.68
N GLY A 21 2.38 -2.65 -13.62
CA GLY A 21 2.21 -3.54 -14.76
C GLY A 21 1.66 -4.93 -14.44
N SER A 22 1.21 -5.19 -13.21
CA SER A 22 0.76 -6.52 -12.80
C SER A 22 -0.59 -6.89 -13.41
N THR A 23 -0.72 -8.18 -13.72
CA THR A 23 -1.99 -8.82 -14.03
C THR A 23 -2.74 -9.12 -12.72
N PRO A 24 -4.05 -9.44 -12.78
CA PRO A 24 -4.78 -9.82 -11.56
C PRO A 24 -4.15 -10.99 -10.79
N ASP A 25 -3.65 -12.00 -11.50
CA ASP A 25 -2.98 -13.13 -10.85
C ASP A 25 -1.71 -12.69 -10.10
N GLU A 26 -0.94 -11.80 -10.72
CA GLU A 26 0.27 -11.28 -10.08
C GLU A 26 -0.07 -10.44 -8.85
N ILE A 27 -1.15 -9.65 -8.91
CA ILE A 27 -1.61 -8.88 -7.75
C ILE A 27 -1.93 -9.83 -6.59
N ARG A 28 -2.67 -10.91 -6.86
CA ARG A 28 -3.02 -11.87 -5.80
C ARG A 28 -1.79 -12.50 -5.16
N ARG A 29 -0.82 -12.91 -5.97
CA ARG A 29 0.43 -13.50 -5.45
C ARG A 29 1.23 -12.50 -4.63
N THR A 30 1.30 -11.26 -5.09
CA THR A 30 1.99 -10.19 -4.35
C THR A 30 1.29 -9.92 -3.03
N MET A 31 -0.04 -9.91 -3.01
CA MET A 31 -0.80 -9.70 -1.78
C MET A 31 -0.56 -10.79 -0.73
N ASP A 32 -0.36 -12.05 -1.16
CA ASP A 32 -0.03 -13.11 -0.22
C ASP A 32 1.32 -12.84 0.47
N GLU A 33 2.29 -12.36 -0.27
CA GLU A 33 3.59 -11.98 0.30
C GLU A 33 3.46 -10.76 1.21
N VAL A 34 2.71 -9.76 0.81
CA VAL A 34 2.46 -8.55 1.61
C VAL A 34 1.87 -8.93 2.97
N GLU A 35 0.84 -9.77 2.99
CA GLU A 35 0.23 -10.20 4.24
C GLU A 35 1.26 -10.84 5.17
N ARG A 36 2.07 -11.74 4.63
CA ARG A 36 3.09 -12.44 5.43
C ARG A 36 4.12 -11.47 6.01
N VAL A 37 4.61 -10.54 5.19
CA VAL A 37 5.63 -9.58 5.61
C VAL A 37 5.07 -8.60 6.63
N VAL A 38 3.92 -8.00 6.33
CA VAL A 38 3.34 -6.94 7.17
C VAL A 38 2.89 -7.48 8.53
N THR A 39 2.24 -8.63 8.55
CA THR A 39 1.74 -9.18 9.82
C THR A 39 2.86 -9.69 10.73
N SER A 40 4.08 -9.79 10.21
CA SER A 40 5.28 -10.12 11.01
C SER A 40 5.89 -8.90 11.70
N GLU A 41 5.45 -7.70 11.35
CA GLU A 41 5.99 -6.46 11.91
C GLU A 41 5.26 -6.04 13.17
N PRO A 42 5.91 -5.27 14.06
CA PRO A 42 5.24 -4.79 15.28
C PRO A 42 4.02 -3.92 14.97
N PRO A 43 3.07 -3.81 15.91
CA PRO A 43 1.91 -2.94 15.72
C PRO A 43 2.32 -1.48 15.46
N ASN A 44 1.59 -0.82 14.57
CA ASN A 44 1.72 0.61 14.27
C ASN A 44 3.15 1.05 13.96
N SER A 45 3.90 0.23 13.24
CA SER A 45 5.33 0.48 12.98
C SER A 45 5.68 0.70 11.52
N LEU A 46 4.84 0.23 10.61
CA LEU A 46 5.22 0.12 9.21
C LEU A 46 4.77 1.30 8.37
N LEU A 47 5.67 1.76 7.49
CA LEU A 47 5.34 2.70 6.42
C LEU A 47 5.28 1.89 5.13
N THR A 48 4.18 2.01 4.37
CA THR A 48 4.03 1.27 3.12
C THR A 48 3.78 2.19 1.94
N LEU A 49 4.41 1.87 0.82
CA LEU A 49 4.18 2.55 -0.46
C LEU A 49 3.78 1.49 -1.49
N SER A 50 2.57 1.61 -2.01
CA SER A 50 2.07 0.70 -3.04
C SER A 50 2.00 1.43 -4.37
N ASP A 51 2.62 0.86 -5.41
CA ASP A 51 2.62 1.42 -6.75
C ASP A 51 1.75 0.57 -7.66
N PHE A 52 0.66 1.16 -8.15
CA PHE A 52 -0.32 0.49 -9.02
C PHE A 52 -0.26 0.97 -10.47
N THR A 53 0.83 1.62 -10.86
CA THR A 53 0.96 2.14 -12.23
C THR A 53 0.76 1.03 -13.25
N GLY A 54 -0.21 1.22 -14.16
CA GLY A 54 -0.44 0.29 -15.26
C GLY A 54 -0.93 -1.11 -14.88
N THR A 55 -1.52 -1.26 -13.67
CA THR A 55 -2.07 -2.55 -13.24
C THR A 55 -3.39 -2.87 -13.91
N GLU A 56 -3.68 -4.16 -14.00
CA GLU A 56 -4.98 -4.66 -14.42
C GLU A 56 -5.71 -5.23 -13.21
N PHE A 57 -6.95 -4.82 -12.99
CA PHE A 57 -7.76 -5.31 -11.89
C PHE A 57 -8.93 -6.12 -12.38
N ASP A 58 -9.24 -7.19 -11.63
CA ASP A 58 -10.54 -7.86 -11.70
C ASP A 58 -11.10 -7.95 -10.29
N LYS A 59 -12.30 -8.48 -10.16
CA LYS A 59 -12.96 -8.57 -8.86
C LYS A 59 -12.17 -9.43 -7.87
N THR A 60 -11.57 -10.51 -8.33
CA THR A 60 -10.84 -11.43 -7.45
C THR A 60 -9.58 -10.78 -6.86
N ALA A 61 -8.85 -10.03 -7.68
CA ALA A 61 -7.67 -9.29 -7.22
C ALA A 61 -8.09 -8.18 -6.23
N ALA A 62 -9.16 -7.46 -6.54
CA ALA A 62 -9.67 -6.41 -5.68
C ALA A 62 -10.16 -6.97 -4.33
N ASP A 63 -10.85 -8.11 -4.35
CA ASP A 63 -11.33 -8.77 -3.12
C ASP A 63 -10.16 -9.24 -2.25
N ARG A 64 -9.12 -9.80 -2.86
CA ARG A 64 -7.93 -10.21 -2.11
C ARG A 64 -7.24 -9.02 -1.48
N MET A 65 -7.11 -7.92 -2.23
CA MET A 65 -6.46 -6.72 -1.76
C MET A 65 -7.17 -6.12 -0.54
N LYS A 66 -8.50 -6.05 -0.55
CA LYS A 66 -9.23 -5.48 0.59
C LYS A 66 -9.13 -6.34 1.85
N VAL A 67 -9.08 -7.66 1.70
CA VAL A 67 -8.90 -8.57 2.84
C VAL A 67 -7.52 -8.39 3.45
N VAL A 68 -6.48 -8.34 2.63
CA VAL A 68 -5.11 -8.11 3.11
C VAL A 68 -5.00 -6.75 3.78
N ALA A 69 -5.57 -5.71 3.17
CA ALA A 69 -5.55 -4.36 3.76
C ALA A 69 -6.16 -4.34 5.16
N ALA A 70 -7.27 -5.08 5.36
CA ALA A 70 -7.89 -5.17 6.67
C ALA A 70 -7.00 -5.89 7.69
N LYS A 71 -6.35 -6.98 7.28
CA LYS A 71 -5.44 -7.73 8.16
C LYS A 71 -4.18 -6.94 8.50
N ASP A 72 -3.70 -6.13 7.56
CA ASP A 72 -2.48 -5.34 7.74
C ASP A 72 -2.69 -4.10 8.62
N ARG A 73 -3.93 -3.67 8.75
CA ARG A 73 -4.27 -2.42 9.44
C ARG A 73 -3.58 -2.21 10.78
N PRO A 74 -3.55 -3.19 11.70
CA PRO A 74 -2.93 -2.98 13.02
C PRO A 74 -1.42 -2.71 12.96
N HIS A 75 -0.76 -3.10 11.87
CA HIS A 75 0.70 -3.04 11.74
C HIS A 75 1.18 -1.80 11.01
N VAL A 76 0.31 -1.16 10.23
CA VAL A 76 0.70 -0.06 9.36
C VAL A 76 0.41 1.28 10.03
N ARG A 77 1.43 2.13 10.08
CA ARG A 77 1.32 3.47 10.63
C ARG A 77 0.85 4.47 9.58
N ARG A 78 1.45 4.41 8.38
CA ARG A 78 1.05 5.23 7.24
C ARG A 78 1.15 4.41 5.97
N ALA A 79 0.22 4.62 5.06
CA ALA A 79 0.22 3.98 3.76
C ALA A 79 -0.04 5.03 2.68
N ALA A 80 0.66 4.91 1.55
CA ALA A 80 0.49 5.81 0.41
C ALA A 80 0.39 5.01 -0.87
N LEU A 81 -0.36 5.54 -1.84
CA LEU A 81 -0.52 4.93 -3.16
C LEU A 81 0.05 5.82 -4.25
N VAL A 82 0.64 5.20 -5.25
CA VAL A 82 1.05 5.83 -6.50
C VAL A 82 0.41 5.06 -7.64
N GLY A 83 0.05 5.74 -8.73
CA GLY A 83 -0.58 5.09 -9.87
C GLY A 83 -2.00 4.63 -9.60
N ALA A 84 -2.68 5.23 -8.64
CA ALA A 84 -4.01 4.81 -8.20
C ALA A 84 -5.09 5.01 -9.26
N GLU A 85 -4.82 5.78 -10.31
CA GLU A 85 -5.73 5.94 -11.45
C GLU A 85 -5.98 4.62 -12.19
N SER A 86 -5.12 3.63 -12.03
CA SER A 86 -5.33 2.29 -12.58
C SER A 86 -6.35 1.47 -11.78
N ILE A 87 -6.71 1.92 -10.58
CA ILE A 87 -7.67 1.22 -9.73
C ILE A 87 -9.07 1.75 -10.04
N PRO A 88 -9.99 0.91 -10.51
CA PRO A 88 -11.39 1.36 -10.69
C PRO A 88 -11.96 1.93 -9.40
N ASP A 89 -12.73 3.03 -9.51
CA ASP A 89 -13.26 3.74 -8.35
C ASP A 89 -14.03 2.84 -7.38
N VAL A 90 -14.83 1.92 -7.91
CA VAL A 90 -15.60 1.01 -7.06
C VAL A 90 -14.69 0.13 -6.20
N TYR A 91 -13.57 -0.31 -6.75
CA TYR A 91 -12.61 -1.14 -6.00
C TYR A 91 -11.85 -0.30 -4.97
N TYR A 92 -11.51 0.93 -5.31
CA TYR A 92 -10.84 1.83 -4.37
C TYR A 92 -11.76 2.13 -3.16
N HIS A 93 -13.02 2.45 -3.42
CA HIS A 93 -13.99 2.69 -2.35
C HIS A 93 -14.20 1.46 -1.47
N ASN A 94 -14.30 0.28 -2.08
CA ASN A 94 -14.45 -0.97 -1.33
C ASN A 94 -13.21 -1.27 -0.48
N LEU A 95 -12.03 -0.98 -1.01
CA LEU A 95 -10.78 -1.13 -0.29
C LEU A 95 -10.80 -0.31 1.00
N GLU A 96 -11.12 0.97 0.89
CA GLU A 96 -11.16 1.87 2.05
C GLU A 96 -12.26 1.49 3.04
N SER A 97 -13.46 1.23 2.55
CA SER A 97 -14.61 0.90 3.41
C SER A 97 -14.41 -0.40 4.17
N PHE A 98 -14.00 -1.45 3.47
CA PHE A 98 -13.83 -2.77 4.07
C PHE A 98 -12.70 -2.78 5.10
N SER A 99 -11.58 -2.15 4.79
CA SER A 99 -10.39 -2.14 5.65
C SER A 99 -10.47 -1.10 6.78
N ALA A 100 -11.41 -0.18 6.71
CA ALA A 100 -11.49 0.99 7.60
C ALA A 100 -10.20 1.81 7.58
N ARG A 101 -9.58 1.92 6.39
CA ARG A 101 -8.32 2.64 6.19
C ARG A 101 -8.50 3.70 5.13
N HIS A 102 -7.70 4.77 5.24
CA HIS A 102 -7.58 5.78 4.20
C HIS A 102 -6.23 5.64 3.49
N PHE A 103 -6.26 5.66 2.16
CA PHE A 103 -5.07 5.53 1.33
C PHE A 103 -4.87 6.80 0.50
N PRO A 104 -4.08 7.76 0.96
CA PRO A 104 -3.82 8.96 0.16
C PRO A 104 -3.05 8.61 -1.11
N LYS A 105 -3.40 9.33 -2.17
CA LYS A 105 -2.86 9.12 -3.52
C LYS A 105 -1.81 10.18 -3.84
N PHE A 106 -0.73 9.76 -4.47
CA PHE A 106 0.33 10.68 -4.89
C PHE A 106 0.66 10.44 -6.36
N LYS A 107 1.21 11.45 -7.02
CA LYS A 107 1.57 11.36 -8.44
C LYS A 107 2.87 10.62 -8.66
N THR A 108 3.82 10.75 -7.74
CA THR A 108 5.15 10.14 -7.86
C THR A 108 5.53 9.40 -6.60
N ARG A 109 6.44 8.45 -6.74
CA ARG A 109 7.00 7.74 -5.58
C ARG A 109 7.72 8.69 -4.64
N GLU A 110 8.43 9.69 -5.18
CA GLU A 110 9.16 10.66 -4.36
C GLU A 110 8.22 11.46 -3.47
N GLU A 111 7.12 11.98 -4.03
CA GLU A 111 6.12 12.69 -3.23
C GLU A 111 5.54 11.81 -2.13
N ALA A 112 5.22 10.57 -2.46
CA ALA A 112 4.68 9.61 -1.50
C ALA A 112 5.69 9.31 -0.40
N LEU A 113 6.95 9.08 -0.76
CA LEU A 113 8.01 8.78 0.19
C LEU A 113 8.27 9.97 1.13
N ASP A 114 8.25 11.19 0.61
CA ASP A 114 8.43 12.38 1.44
C ASP A 114 7.31 12.51 2.47
N TRP A 115 6.07 12.25 2.06
CA TRP A 115 4.94 12.27 2.98
C TRP A 115 5.03 11.15 4.03
N LEU A 116 5.36 9.94 3.60
CA LEU A 116 5.48 8.79 4.50
C LEU A 116 6.54 8.99 5.58
N THR A 117 7.65 9.61 5.21
CA THR A 117 8.80 9.79 6.10
C THR A 117 8.82 11.14 6.79
N GLY A 118 7.77 11.95 6.62
CA GLY A 118 7.61 13.21 7.32
C GLY A 118 7.46 13.03 8.82
N GLU A 119 7.64 14.09 9.57
CA GLU A 119 7.57 14.04 11.03
C GLU A 119 6.15 13.80 11.54
N ASP A 120 6.05 13.08 12.65
CA ASP A 120 4.76 12.74 13.25
C ASP A 120 3.99 13.97 13.70
N THR A 121 4.68 15.04 14.05
CA THR A 121 4.05 16.30 14.43
C THR A 121 3.17 16.86 13.32
N GLU A 122 3.53 16.64 12.07
CA GLU A 122 2.71 17.04 10.93
C GLU A 122 1.41 16.26 10.89
N ALA A 123 1.48 14.95 11.11
CA ALA A 123 0.30 14.09 11.14
C ALA A 123 -0.61 14.49 12.30
N ALA A 124 -0.04 14.86 13.43
CA ALA A 124 -0.81 15.29 14.59
C ALA A 124 -1.47 16.66 14.36
N ALA A 125 -0.86 17.51 13.56
CA ALA A 125 -1.37 18.85 13.28
C ALA A 125 -2.49 18.86 12.23
N SER A 126 -2.63 17.79 11.47
CA SER A 126 -3.60 17.71 10.37
C SER A 126 -4.99 17.27 10.81
#